data_0ffec3fb2fa243ccb03596183b39c033
#
_entry.id   0ffec3fb2fa243ccb03596183b39c033
#
_cell.length_a   1.000
_cell.length_b   1.000
_cell.length_c   1.000
_cell.angle_alpha   90.00
_cell.angle_beta   90.00
_cell.angle_gamma   90.00
#
_symmetry.space_group_name_H-M   'P 1'
#
loop_
_entity.id
_entity.type
_entity.pdbx_description
1 polymer ?
#
loop_
_entity_poly.entity_id
_entity_poly.type
_entity_poly.pdbx_seq_one_letter_code
_entity_poly.pdbx_strand_id
1 'polypeptide(L)'
;LHTNLKRGMESRHLQMISLGGVIGTGLFLSSGYTIQQAGPIGTILAYSIGALIVYLVMLTLGELSVAMPYAGSFHLYAKRFIGPGTAFTIAVLYWLNWAVALASEFTAAGLLMQRWFPHSPAWVWSAAFIAVVFLLKVKITEKMHDGIVRQLEAQLNEG
;
A
#
# COMPACT_ATOMS: atom_id res chain seq x y z
N LEU A 1 -25.68 3.36 6.44
CA LEU A 1 -24.93 3.26 5.19
C LEU A 1 -24.61 1.78 4.92
N HIS A 2 -25.57 1.07 4.30
CA HIS A 2 -25.33 -0.29 3.82
C HIS A 2 -24.54 -0.19 2.52
N THR A 3 -23.22 -0.20 2.58
CA THR A 3 -22.40 -0.44 1.40
C THR A 3 -22.44 -1.94 1.12
N ASN A 4 -23.24 -2.33 0.14
CA ASN A 4 -23.25 -3.68 -0.40
C ASN A 4 -21.90 -3.92 -1.13
N LEU A 5 -20.89 -4.30 -0.36
CA LEU A 5 -19.62 -4.76 -0.92
C LEU A 5 -19.87 -6.09 -1.63
N LYS A 6 -19.80 -6.10 -2.96
CA LYS A 6 -19.87 -7.34 -3.75
C LYS A 6 -18.57 -8.14 -3.54
N ARG A 7 -18.70 -9.42 -3.21
CA ARG A 7 -17.57 -10.36 -3.19
C ARG A 7 -17.12 -10.65 -4.62
N GLY A 8 -16.17 -9.86 -5.13
CA GLY A 8 -15.63 -10.01 -6.49
C GLY A 8 -14.20 -10.54 -6.54
N MET A 9 -13.53 -10.70 -5.38
CA MET A 9 -12.15 -11.16 -5.31
C MET A 9 -12.05 -12.59 -4.80
N GLU A 10 -11.29 -13.41 -5.51
CA GLU A 10 -10.89 -14.74 -5.05
C GLU A 10 -9.70 -14.65 -4.09
N SER A 11 -9.52 -15.64 -3.23
CA SER A 11 -8.43 -15.71 -2.25
C SER A 11 -7.04 -15.53 -2.87
N ARG A 12 -6.81 -16.08 -4.05
CA ARG A 12 -5.54 -15.93 -4.80
C ARG A 12 -5.27 -14.48 -5.21
N HIS A 13 -6.30 -13.71 -5.60
CA HIS A 13 -6.14 -12.29 -5.96
C HIS A 13 -5.72 -11.48 -4.72
N LEU A 14 -6.35 -11.78 -3.58
CA LEU A 14 -6.00 -11.12 -2.31
C LEU A 14 -4.56 -11.41 -1.90
N GLN A 15 -4.12 -12.67 -2.02
CA GLN A 15 -2.74 -13.07 -1.70
C GLN A 15 -1.72 -12.37 -2.60
N MET A 16 -1.96 -12.31 -3.92
CA MET A 16 -1.07 -11.65 -4.87
C MET A 16 -0.97 -10.14 -4.62
N ILE A 17 -2.09 -9.47 -4.34
CA ILE A 17 -2.11 -8.04 -4.01
C ILE A 17 -1.38 -7.79 -2.69
N SER A 18 -1.59 -8.65 -1.68
CA SER A 18 -0.94 -8.52 -0.37
C SER A 18 0.57 -8.72 -0.48
N LEU A 19 1.03 -9.74 -1.20
CA LEU A 19 2.46 -9.98 -1.42
C LEU A 19 3.10 -8.83 -2.22
N GLY A 20 2.46 -8.38 -3.30
CA GLY A 20 2.97 -7.29 -4.12
C GLY A 20 2.98 -5.93 -3.41
N GLY A 21 2.07 -5.72 -2.45
CA GLY A 21 2.02 -4.49 -1.65
C GLY A 21 2.98 -4.46 -0.46
N VAL A 22 3.41 -5.63 0.02
CA VAL A 22 4.33 -5.74 1.17
C VAL A 22 5.80 -5.79 0.73
N ILE A 23 6.08 -6.43 -0.41
CA ILE A 23 7.45 -6.52 -0.92
C ILE A 23 7.78 -5.21 -1.65
N GLY A 24 8.56 -4.36 -1.00
CA GLY A 24 9.05 -3.10 -1.55
C GLY A 24 10.58 -3.04 -1.61
N THR A 25 11.13 -1.93 -2.05
CA THR A 25 12.58 -1.68 -2.12
C THR A 25 13.24 -1.73 -0.74
N GLY A 26 12.47 -1.49 0.33
CA GLY A 26 12.93 -1.60 1.71
C GLY A 26 13.52 -2.96 2.04
N LEU A 27 12.92 -4.05 1.55
CA LEU A 27 13.46 -5.40 1.77
C LEU A 27 14.84 -5.58 1.13
N PHE A 28 15.07 -4.99 -0.02
CA PHE A 28 16.31 -5.18 -0.79
C PHE A 28 17.42 -4.18 -0.41
N LEU A 29 17.06 -2.94 -0.08
CA LEU A 29 18.01 -1.88 0.26
C LEU A 29 18.28 -1.78 1.76
N SER A 30 17.24 -1.78 2.59
CA SER A 30 17.39 -1.59 4.03
C SER A 30 17.91 -2.83 4.75
N SER A 31 17.66 -4.03 4.22
CA SER A 31 18.16 -5.27 4.85
C SER A 31 19.69 -5.31 4.91
N GLY A 32 20.37 -4.85 3.87
CA GLY A 32 21.85 -4.76 3.88
C GLY A 32 22.37 -3.85 5.00
N TYR A 33 21.75 -2.68 5.17
CA TYR A 33 22.08 -1.76 6.26
C TYR A 33 21.80 -2.37 7.64
N THR A 34 20.65 -3.02 7.80
CA THR A 34 20.28 -3.67 9.08
C THR A 34 21.27 -4.77 9.46
N ILE A 35 21.68 -5.60 8.47
CA ILE A 35 22.68 -6.66 8.68
C ILE A 35 24.03 -6.05 9.08
N GLN A 36 24.40 -4.93 8.47
CA GLN A 36 25.67 -4.25 8.78
C GLN A 36 25.68 -3.68 10.20
N GLN A 37 24.53 -3.19 10.72
CA GLN A 37 24.41 -2.60 12.05
C GLN A 37 24.22 -3.63 13.15
N ALA A 38 23.35 -4.61 12.95
CA ALA A 38 22.92 -5.58 13.97
C ALA A 38 23.51 -6.97 13.80
N GLY A 39 24.26 -7.19 12.72
CA GLY A 39 24.73 -8.52 12.35
C GLY A 39 23.61 -9.43 11.83
N PRO A 40 23.94 -10.61 11.27
CA PRO A 40 22.95 -11.53 10.71
C PRO A 40 21.93 -12.02 11.75
N ILE A 41 22.41 -12.42 12.91
CA ILE A 41 21.55 -12.95 14.00
C ILE A 41 20.64 -11.85 14.55
N GLY A 42 21.19 -10.65 14.82
CA GLY A 42 20.40 -9.51 15.29
C GLY A 42 19.31 -9.11 14.32
N THR A 43 19.60 -9.15 13.03
CA THR A 43 18.62 -8.89 11.96
C THR A 43 17.49 -9.91 11.96
N ILE A 44 17.82 -11.22 12.02
CA ILE A 44 16.81 -12.28 12.07
C ILE A 44 15.90 -12.12 13.30
N LEU A 45 16.47 -11.85 14.46
CA LEU A 45 15.70 -11.64 15.68
C LEU A 45 14.78 -10.42 15.58
N ALA A 46 15.29 -9.29 15.08
CA ALA A 46 14.50 -8.07 14.90
C ALA A 46 13.33 -8.28 13.94
N TYR A 47 13.57 -8.91 12.79
CA TYR A 47 12.50 -9.23 11.84
C TYR A 47 11.51 -10.26 12.39
N SER A 48 11.96 -11.25 13.15
CA SER A 48 11.06 -12.25 13.77
C SER A 48 10.13 -11.62 14.79
N ILE A 49 10.65 -10.72 15.64
CA ILE A 49 9.85 -9.98 16.63
C ILE A 49 8.85 -9.07 15.89
N GLY A 50 9.32 -8.31 14.90
CA GLY A 50 8.46 -7.45 14.09
C GLY A 50 7.35 -8.24 13.37
N ALA A 51 7.68 -9.39 12.79
CA ALA A 51 6.72 -10.26 12.13
C ALA A 51 5.65 -10.79 13.10
N LEU A 52 6.05 -11.17 14.32
CA LEU A 52 5.11 -11.60 15.35
C LEU A 52 4.13 -10.49 15.75
N ILE A 53 4.63 -9.27 15.96
CA ILE A 53 3.80 -8.12 16.28
C ILE A 53 2.80 -7.83 15.15
N VAL A 54 3.27 -7.76 13.90
CA VAL A 54 2.41 -7.55 12.73
C VAL A 54 1.37 -8.65 12.61
N TYR A 55 1.75 -9.91 12.80
CA TYR A 55 0.82 -11.04 12.75
C TYR A 55 -0.32 -10.91 13.78
N LEU A 56 0.00 -10.56 15.03
CA LEU A 56 -1.00 -10.36 16.08
C LEU A 56 -1.95 -9.19 15.75
N VAL A 57 -1.41 -8.09 15.25
CA VAL A 57 -2.21 -6.93 14.82
C VAL A 57 -3.14 -7.31 13.64
N MET A 58 -2.63 -8.08 12.67
CA MET A 58 -3.43 -8.51 11.53
C MET A 58 -4.53 -9.50 11.90
N LEU A 59 -4.31 -10.36 12.89
CA LEU A 59 -5.36 -11.24 13.42
C LEU A 59 -6.52 -10.43 14.01
N THR A 60 -6.21 -9.47 14.88
CA THR A 60 -7.25 -8.62 15.51
C THR A 60 -8.00 -7.76 14.48
N LEU A 61 -7.29 -7.21 13.50
CA LEU A 61 -7.90 -6.45 12.41
C LEU A 61 -8.78 -7.34 11.53
N GLY A 62 -8.37 -8.59 11.29
CA GLY A 62 -9.14 -9.56 10.54
C GLY A 62 -10.48 -9.89 11.21
N GLU A 63 -10.47 -10.14 12.51
CA GLU A 63 -11.69 -10.38 13.31
C GLU A 63 -12.65 -9.17 13.26
N LEU A 64 -12.11 -7.96 13.44
CA LEU A 64 -12.91 -6.73 13.35
C LEU A 64 -13.48 -6.52 11.95
N SER A 65 -12.74 -6.84 10.91
CA SER A 65 -13.19 -6.70 9.51
C SER A 65 -14.29 -7.67 9.14
N VAL A 66 -14.31 -8.87 9.73
CA VAL A 66 -15.39 -9.85 9.56
C VAL A 66 -16.63 -9.43 10.34
N ALA A 67 -16.45 -8.95 11.58
CA ALA A 67 -17.55 -8.51 12.44
C ALA A 67 -18.21 -7.22 11.93
N MET A 68 -17.42 -6.32 11.32
CA MET A 68 -17.88 -5.00 10.86
C MET A 68 -17.26 -4.67 9.50
N PRO A 69 -17.84 -5.14 8.37
CA PRO A 69 -17.28 -4.96 7.03
C PRO A 69 -17.54 -3.54 6.51
N TYR A 70 -16.82 -2.57 7.04
CA TYR A 70 -16.88 -1.18 6.58
C TYR A 70 -15.73 -0.84 5.63
N ALA A 71 -16.05 -0.10 4.56
CA ALA A 71 -15.01 0.52 3.73
C ALA A 71 -14.21 1.53 4.56
N GLY A 72 -12.87 1.39 4.59
CA GLY A 72 -12.00 2.23 5.40
C GLY A 72 -11.66 1.66 6.79
N SER A 73 -12.17 0.48 7.12
CA SER A 73 -11.90 -0.39 8.27
C SER A 73 -11.27 0.28 9.53
N PHE A 74 -9.95 0.31 9.67
CA PHE A 74 -9.28 0.60 10.96
C PHE A 74 -9.53 2.01 11.52
N HIS A 75 -9.63 3.07 10.70
CA HIS A 75 -9.94 4.40 11.22
C HIS A 75 -11.41 4.52 11.66
N LEU A 76 -12.33 3.78 11.02
CA LEU A 76 -13.73 3.73 11.45
C LEU A 76 -13.91 2.94 12.74
N TYR A 77 -13.14 1.87 12.93
CA TYR A 77 -13.10 1.13 14.19
C TYR A 77 -12.58 2.01 15.32
N ALA A 78 -11.48 2.75 15.08
CA ALA A 78 -10.97 3.70 16.05
C ALA A 78 -11.99 4.80 16.40
N LYS A 79 -12.73 5.31 15.39
CA LYS A 79 -13.80 6.29 15.61
C LYS A 79 -14.89 5.73 16.52
N ARG A 80 -15.28 4.48 16.30
CA ARG A 80 -16.40 3.84 17.02
C ARG A 80 -16.04 3.48 18.46
N PHE A 81 -14.82 2.93 18.69
CA PHE A 81 -14.45 2.37 19.98
C PHE A 81 -13.62 3.31 20.86
N ILE A 82 -12.87 4.25 20.26
CA ILE A 82 -11.99 5.14 21.00
C ILE A 82 -12.47 6.59 20.90
N GLY A 83 -12.79 7.05 19.69
CA GLY A 83 -13.29 8.40 19.48
C GLY A 83 -12.83 9.06 18.19
N PRO A 84 -13.45 10.21 17.82
CA PRO A 84 -13.19 10.88 16.55
C PRO A 84 -11.77 11.46 16.42
N GLY A 85 -11.18 11.94 17.53
CA GLY A 85 -9.82 12.47 17.53
C GLY A 85 -8.79 11.41 17.18
N THR A 86 -8.88 10.21 17.77
CA THR A 86 -7.99 9.08 17.47
C THR A 86 -8.17 8.61 16.01
N ALA A 87 -9.40 8.56 15.52
CA ALA A 87 -9.67 8.20 14.14
C ALA A 87 -9.02 9.17 13.14
N PHE A 88 -9.08 10.47 13.42
CA PHE A 88 -8.43 11.49 12.61
C PHE A 88 -6.90 11.34 12.63
N THR A 89 -6.32 11.16 13.82
CA THR A 89 -4.88 10.95 13.97
C THR A 89 -4.41 9.72 13.20
N ILE A 90 -5.11 8.59 13.30
CA ILE A 90 -4.79 7.37 12.56
C ILE A 90 -4.87 7.61 11.05
N ALA A 91 -5.91 8.30 10.56
CA ALA A 91 -6.05 8.59 9.13
C ALA A 91 -4.89 9.45 8.61
N VAL A 92 -4.49 10.49 9.36
CA VAL A 92 -3.36 11.35 9.00
C VAL A 92 -2.03 10.57 9.02
N LEU A 93 -1.79 9.77 10.07
CA LEU A 93 -0.58 8.94 10.16
C LEU A 93 -0.51 7.90 9.04
N TYR A 94 -1.62 7.29 8.68
CA TYR A 94 -1.71 6.36 7.57
C TYR A 94 -1.39 7.03 6.22
N TRP A 95 -1.98 8.21 5.97
CA TRP A 95 -1.68 8.99 4.79
C TRP A 95 -0.20 9.38 4.71
N LEU A 96 0.36 9.87 5.84
CA LEU A 96 1.77 10.25 5.93
C LEU A 96 2.69 9.06 5.69
N ASN A 97 2.37 7.90 6.28
CA ASN A 97 3.12 6.66 6.07
C ASN A 97 3.21 6.30 4.58
N TRP A 98 2.10 6.34 3.86
CA TRP A 98 2.10 6.04 2.43
C TRP A 98 2.81 7.09 1.59
N ALA A 99 2.72 8.37 1.96
CA ALA A 99 3.43 9.44 1.27
C ALA A 99 4.96 9.27 1.41
N VAL A 100 5.43 8.98 2.63
CA VAL A 100 6.86 8.72 2.90
C VAL A 100 7.33 7.43 2.23
N ALA A 101 6.53 6.36 2.30
CA ALA A 101 6.85 5.09 1.64
C ALA A 101 7.03 5.29 0.13
N LEU A 102 6.10 6.00 -0.52
CA LEU A 102 6.18 6.27 -1.95
C LEU A 102 7.42 7.09 -2.31
N ALA A 103 7.74 8.12 -1.53
CA ALA A 103 8.94 8.93 -1.73
C ALA A 103 10.23 8.09 -1.59
N SER A 104 10.28 7.20 -0.61
CA SER A 104 11.43 6.31 -0.40
C SER A 104 11.60 5.30 -1.53
N GLU A 105 10.49 4.75 -2.07
CA GLU A 105 10.53 3.82 -3.21
C GLU A 105 11.11 4.48 -4.47
N PHE A 106 10.69 5.71 -4.81
CA PHE A 106 11.23 6.42 -5.96
C PHE A 106 12.69 6.83 -5.77
N THR A 107 13.07 7.20 -4.56
CA THR A 107 14.46 7.52 -4.22
C THR A 107 15.33 6.27 -4.38
N ALA A 108 14.89 5.15 -3.85
CA ALA A 108 15.59 3.89 -3.93
C ALA A 108 15.74 3.40 -5.39
N ALA A 109 14.69 3.51 -6.19
CA ALA A 109 14.74 3.19 -7.62
C ALA A 109 15.77 4.07 -8.36
N GLY A 110 15.82 5.38 -8.05
CA GLY A 110 16.83 6.29 -8.60
C GLY A 110 18.25 5.89 -8.23
N LEU A 111 18.50 5.51 -6.98
CA LEU A 111 19.81 5.05 -6.51
C LEU A 111 20.24 3.72 -7.18
N LEU A 112 19.30 2.80 -7.39
CA LEU A 112 19.57 1.55 -8.10
C LEU A 112 20.00 1.80 -9.55
N MET A 113 19.37 2.75 -10.24
CA MET A 113 19.72 3.10 -11.61
C MET A 113 21.12 3.72 -11.74
N GLN A 114 21.58 4.43 -10.72
CA GLN A 114 22.96 4.95 -10.70
C GLN A 114 24.02 3.84 -10.76
N ARG A 115 23.70 2.62 -10.35
CA ARG A 115 24.64 1.48 -10.45
C ARG A 115 24.93 1.10 -11.91
N TRP A 116 23.95 1.30 -12.79
CA TRP A 116 24.10 1.04 -14.23
C TRP A 116 24.53 2.29 -15.00
N PHE A 117 24.13 3.48 -14.52
CA PHE A 117 24.42 4.77 -15.13
C PHE A 117 25.11 5.72 -14.15
N PRO A 118 26.40 5.50 -13.80
CA PRO A 118 27.08 6.23 -12.72
C PRO A 118 27.17 7.75 -12.93
N HIS A 119 27.16 8.19 -14.19
CA HIS A 119 27.28 9.61 -14.55
C HIS A 119 25.94 10.36 -14.51
N SER A 120 24.82 9.66 -14.31
CA SER A 120 23.50 10.29 -14.26
C SER A 120 23.08 10.57 -12.79
N PRO A 121 22.51 11.76 -12.49
CA PRO A 121 22.05 12.04 -11.15
C PRO A 121 20.80 11.22 -10.80
N ALA A 122 20.70 10.71 -9.56
CA ALA A 122 19.60 9.86 -9.11
C ALA A 122 18.21 10.50 -9.26
N TRP A 123 18.12 11.80 -9.06
CA TRP A 123 16.84 12.52 -9.14
C TRP A 123 16.19 12.47 -10.54
N VAL A 124 16.99 12.38 -11.61
CA VAL A 124 16.46 12.24 -12.99
C VAL A 124 15.68 10.94 -13.12
N TRP A 125 16.23 9.85 -12.61
CA TRP A 125 15.58 8.54 -12.62
C TRP A 125 14.35 8.50 -11.73
N SER A 126 14.43 9.10 -10.53
CA SER A 126 13.28 9.21 -9.64
C SER A 126 12.15 9.99 -10.30
N ALA A 127 12.44 11.12 -10.94
CA ALA A 127 11.46 11.92 -11.68
C ALA A 127 10.86 11.13 -12.87
N ALA A 128 11.68 10.39 -13.61
CA ALA A 128 11.21 9.56 -14.72
C ALA A 128 10.25 8.47 -14.23
N PHE A 129 10.56 7.76 -13.13
CA PHE A 129 9.67 6.75 -12.55
C PHE A 129 8.37 7.36 -12.04
N ILE A 130 8.42 8.52 -11.38
CA ILE A 130 7.22 9.25 -10.96
C ILE A 130 6.35 9.58 -12.17
N ALA A 131 6.94 10.13 -13.23
CA ALA A 131 6.21 10.47 -14.46
C ALA A 131 5.55 9.24 -15.09
N VAL A 132 6.27 8.12 -15.20
CA VAL A 132 5.74 6.87 -15.76
C VAL A 132 4.56 6.36 -14.92
N VAL A 133 4.71 6.28 -13.61
CA VAL A 133 3.64 5.81 -12.70
C VAL A 133 2.42 6.73 -12.76
N PHE A 134 2.65 8.05 -12.79
CA PHE A 134 1.58 9.03 -12.91
C PHE A 134 0.80 8.88 -14.23
N LEU A 135 1.50 8.77 -15.36
CA LEU A 135 0.88 8.57 -16.68
C LEU A 135 0.09 7.27 -16.76
N LEU A 136 0.65 6.18 -16.20
CA LEU A 136 -0.06 4.90 -16.12
C LEU A 136 -1.33 5.02 -15.26
N LYS A 137 -1.26 5.70 -14.13
CA LYS A 137 -2.40 5.92 -13.25
C LYS A 137 -3.50 6.73 -13.95
N VAL A 138 -3.15 7.80 -14.64
CA VAL A 138 -4.10 8.62 -15.41
C VAL A 138 -4.81 7.77 -16.46
N LYS A 139 -4.07 7.02 -17.29
CA LYS A 139 -4.65 6.14 -18.32
C LYS A 139 -5.57 5.06 -17.75
N ILE A 140 -5.19 4.46 -16.61
CA ILE A 140 -6.03 3.45 -15.94
C ILE A 140 -7.32 4.08 -15.42
N THR A 141 -7.24 5.28 -14.84
CA THR A 141 -8.39 6.00 -14.32
C THR A 141 -9.36 6.41 -15.43
N GLU A 142 -8.86 6.92 -16.56
CA GLU A 142 -9.67 7.22 -17.75
C GLU A 142 -10.39 5.98 -18.26
N LYS A 143 -9.68 4.86 -18.44
CA LYS A 143 -10.28 3.61 -18.89
C LYS A 143 -11.35 3.06 -17.95
N MET A 144 -11.15 3.19 -16.64
CA MET A 144 -12.16 2.83 -15.64
C MET A 144 -13.40 3.73 -15.72
N HIS A 145 -13.19 5.05 -15.85
CA HIS A 145 -14.28 6.00 -15.99
C HIS A 145 -15.14 5.71 -17.21
N ASP A 146 -14.52 5.51 -18.38
CA ASP A 146 -15.21 5.14 -19.62
C ASP A 146 -15.98 3.82 -19.48
N GLY A 147 -15.41 2.84 -18.78
CA GLY A 147 -16.07 1.56 -18.50
C GLY A 147 -17.32 1.72 -17.65
N ILE A 148 -17.26 2.56 -16.61
CA ILE A 148 -18.41 2.83 -15.74
C ILE A 148 -19.51 3.59 -16.50
N VAL A 149 -19.13 4.61 -17.28
CA VAL A 149 -20.09 5.40 -18.08
C VAL A 149 -20.83 4.49 -19.07
N ARG A 150 -20.12 3.62 -19.79
CA ARG A 150 -20.76 2.66 -20.73
C ARG A 150 -21.72 1.70 -20.03
N GLN A 151 -21.37 1.23 -18.82
CA GLN A 151 -22.27 0.35 -18.06
C GLN A 151 -23.54 1.07 -17.60
N LEU A 152 -23.43 2.33 -17.19
CA LEU A 152 -24.60 3.15 -16.81
C LEU A 152 -25.49 3.46 -18.01
N GLU A 153 -24.90 3.80 -19.15
CA GLU A 153 -25.66 4.02 -20.40
C GLU A 153 -26.41 2.76 -20.85
N ALA A 154 -25.78 1.59 -20.75
CA ALA A 154 -26.43 0.32 -21.09
C ALA A 154 -27.64 0.05 -20.19
N GLN A 155 -27.52 0.30 -18.88
CA GLN A 155 -28.62 0.12 -17.91
C GLN A 155 -29.77 1.10 -18.17
N LEU A 156 -29.49 2.34 -18.57
CA LEU A 156 -30.51 3.34 -18.90
C LEU A 156 -31.28 3.02 -20.19
N ASN A 157 -30.66 2.34 -21.13
CA ASN A 157 -31.30 1.95 -22.41
C ASN A 157 -32.09 0.64 -22.33
N GLU A 158 -31.93 -0.15 -21.28
CA GLU A 158 -32.68 -1.39 -21.02
C GLU A 158 -33.92 -1.22 -20.14
N GLY A 159 -34.15 -0.02 -19.55
CA GLY A 159 -35.29 0.32 -18.67
C GLY A 159 -36.26 1.27 -19.32
#